data_2936a9360cf152c3d473fb8e07d0dcc8
#
_entry.id   2936a9360cf152c3d473fb8e07d0dcc8
#
_cell.length_a   1.000
_cell.length_b   1.000
_cell.length_c   1.000
_cell.angle_alpha   90.00
_cell.angle_beta   90.00
_cell.angle_gamma   90.00
#
_symmetry.space_group_name_H-M   'P 1'
#
loop_
_entity.id
_entity.type
_entity.pdbx_description
1 polymer ?
#
loop_
_entity_poly.entity_id
_entity_poly.type
_entity_poly.pdbx_seq_one_letter_code
_entity_poly.pdbx_strand_id
1 'polypeptide(L)'
;PHSTSSYFNMNFDEPYELGYGKSKDECDRLGREKVFTNYFNKLASVTKAYGKRPMLWGDVVIKHPEAIKELDSDAILIDWGYTEDYPFLENAKMLQKIKRPFILAPGTSGWSSVTSKYKEMLWTVKNAAEACYHHDALGMVLTDWGDFGHIQYYPFSLPGIIYASLVSWN
;
A
#
# COMPACT_ATOMS: atom_id res chain seq x y z
N PRO A 1 20.43 -12.20 10.67
CA PRO A 1 19.16 -11.75 10.09
C PRO A 1 18.09 -11.71 11.18
N HIS A 2 17.38 -10.58 11.28
CA HIS A 2 16.38 -10.36 12.34
C HIS A 2 14.94 -10.72 11.87
N SER A 3 14.77 -11.19 10.64
CA SER A 3 13.50 -11.58 10.07
C SER A 3 13.64 -12.80 9.17
N THR A 4 12.75 -13.77 9.33
CA THR A 4 12.62 -14.97 8.50
C THR A 4 11.71 -14.77 7.29
N SER A 5 10.93 -13.67 7.23
CA SER A 5 10.04 -13.37 6.12
C SER A 5 10.80 -13.28 4.79
N SER A 6 10.21 -13.79 3.73
CA SER A 6 10.68 -13.62 2.36
C SER A 6 10.35 -12.24 1.77
N TYR A 7 9.56 -11.43 2.47
CA TYR A 7 9.10 -10.12 2.04
C TYR A 7 9.71 -9.01 2.89
N PHE A 8 9.93 -7.86 2.27
CA PHE A 8 10.40 -6.66 2.98
C PHE A 8 9.69 -5.42 2.41
N ASN A 9 8.84 -4.80 3.23
CA ASN A 9 8.20 -3.54 2.88
C ASN A 9 9.20 -2.39 3.13
N MET A 10 9.52 -1.67 2.08
CA MET A 10 10.45 -0.53 2.11
C MET A 10 9.73 0.79 2.36
N ASN A 11 8.43 0.76 2.62
CA ASN A 11 7.51 1.89 2.74
C ASN A 11 7.35 2.65 1.40
N PHE A 12 7.91 3.82 1.23
CA PHE A 12 7.80 4.67 0.03
C PHE A 12 6.46 5.39 -0.13
N ASP A 13 5.65 5.44 0.91
CA ASP A 13 4.41 6.19 0.96
C ASP A 13 4.66 7.70 1.14
N GLU A 14 3.77 8.49 0.61
CA GLU A 14 3.63 9.92 0.87
C GLU A 14 4.95 10.74 0.82
N PRO A 15 5.79 10.62 -0.21
CA PRO A 15 7.08 11.32 -0.28
C PRO A 15 6.89 12.82 -0.57
N TYR A 16 6.32 13.56 0.37
CA TYR A 16 5.94 14.98 0.19
C TYR A 16 7.14 15.87 -0.15
N GLU A 17 8.33 15.55 0.37
CA GLU A 17 9.56 16.30 0.10
C GLU A 17 10.18 16.02 -1.27
N LEU A 18 9.72 15.01 -1.99
CA LEU A 18 10.23 14.69 -3.32
C LEU A 18 9.95 15.84 -4.29
N GLY A 19 10.99 16.36 -4.92
CA GLY A 19 10.93 17.53 -5.77
C GLY A 19 11.16 18.85 -5.03
N TYR A 20 11.54 18.77 -3.74
CA TYR A 20 11.99 19.90 -2.95
C TYR A 20 13.42 19.65 -2.44
N GLY A 21 14.07 20.71 -1.97
CA GLY A 21 15.44 20.60 -1.42
C GLY A 21 16.40 19.95 -2.40
N LYS A 22 17.14 18.95 -1.93
CA LYS A 22 18.20 18.28 -2.71
C LYS A 22 17.71 17.52 -3.94
N SER A 23 16.47 17.07 -3.95
CA SER A 23 15.90 16.33 -5.09
C SER A 23 15.30 17.23 -6.17
N LYS A 24 15.24 18.56 -5.94
CA LYS A 24 14.56 19.49 -6.83
C LYS A 24 15.10 19.46 -8.25
N ASP A 25 16.40 19.68 -8.41
CA ASP A 25 17.02 19.78 -9.74
C ASP A 25 16.89 18.46 -10.53
N GLU A 26 16.96 17.33 -9.85
CA GLU A 26 16.78 16.03 -10.47
C GLU A 26 15.33 15.79 -10.87
N CYS A 27 14.38 16.18 -10.04
CA CYS A 27 12.96 16.10 -10.36
C CYS A 27 12.55 17.07 -11.48
N ASP A 28 13.10 18.26 -11.51
CA ASP A 28 12.86 19.22 -12.61
C ASP A 28 13.39 18.69 -13.96
N ARG A 29 14.47 17.91 -13.93
CA ARG A 29 15.08 17.35 -15.13
C ARG A 29 14.44 16.04 -15.60
N LEU A 30 14.07 15.15 -14.69
CA LEU A 30 13.64 13.78 -15.00
C LEU A 30 12.14 13.53 -14.76
N GLY A 31 11.48 14.38 -14.01
CA GLY A 31 10.16 14.12 -13.44
C GLY A 31 10.20 13.40 -12.09
N ARG A 32 9.22 13.68 -11.22
CA ARG A 32 9.17 13.13 -9.86
C ARG A 32 9.04 11.60 -9.87
N GLU A 33 8.20 11.05 -10.72
CA GLU A 33 7.95 9.61 -10.84
C GLU A 33 9.22 8.86 -11.23
N LYS A 34 10.03 9.44 -12.13
CA LYS A 34 11.29 8.83 -12.54
C LYS A 34 12.33 8.83 -11.43
N VAL A 35 12.45 9.92 -10.70
CA VAL A 35 13.36 10.00 -9.53
C VAL A 35 12.92 9.01 -8.45
N PHE A 36 11.61 8.92 -8.18
CA PHE A 36 11.03 7.94 -7.26
C PHE A 36 11.37 6.51 -7.66
N THR A 37 11.09 6.11 -8.90
CA THR A 37 11.33 4.74 -9.38
C THR A 37 12.82 4.39 -9.42
N ASN A 38 13.69 5.32 -9.79
CA ASN A 38 15.14 5.12 -9.76
C ASN A 38 15.62 4.85 -8.32
N TYR A 39 15.16 5.63 -7.35
CA TYR A 39 15.54 5.45 -5.96
C TYR A 39 14.99 4.14 -5.38
N PHE A 40 13.73 3.83 -5.68
CA PHE A 40 13.14 2.55 -5.32
C PHE A 40 13.97 1.38 -5.86
N ASN A 41 14.27 1.35 -7.15
CA ASN A 41 14.99 0.26 -7.80
C ASN A 41 16.39 0.07 -7.22
N LYS A 42 17.07 1.16 -6.84
CA LYS A 42 18.35 1.11 -6.14
C LYS A 42 18.22 0.38 -4.81
N LEU A 43 17.19 0.67 -4.01
CA LEU A 43 16.98 0.00 -2.72
C LEU A 43 16.42 -1.42 -2.89
N ALA A 44 15.61 -1.66 -3.92
CA ALA A 44 15.11 -2.99 -4.26
C ALA A 44 16.26 -3.96 -4.58
N SER A 45 17.31 -3.50 -5.28
CA SER A 45 18.49 -4.33 -5.54
C SER A 45 19.21 -4.72 -4.26
N VAL A 46 19.31 -3.82 -3.28
CA VAL A 46 19.88 -4.13 -1.96
C VAL A 46 18.98 -5.14 -1.23
N THR A 47 17.67 -4.93 -1.22
CA THR A 47 16.70 -5.85 -0.59
C THR A 47 16.81 -7.26 -1.16
N LYS A 48 16.94 -7.39 -2.47
CA LYS A 48 17.10 -8.67 -3.18
C LYS A 48 18.44 -9.33 -2.88
N ALA A 49 19.52 -8.58 -2.67
CA ALA A 49 20.81 -9.12 -2.25
C ALA A 49 20.76 -9.82 -0.89
N TYR A 50 19.77 -9.48 -0.05
CA TYR A 50 19.48 -10.18 1.21
C TYR A 50 18.44 -11.30 1.07
N GLY A 51 18.11 -11.71 -0.16
CA GLY A 51 17.14 -12.77 -0.44
C GLY A 51 15.70 -12.39 -0.11
N LYS A 52 15.38 -11.08 -0.09
CA LYS A 52 14.04 -10.57 0.22
C LYS A 52 13.38 -10.03 -1.03
N ARG A 53 12.07 -10.19 -1.12
CA ARG A 53 11.26 -9.61 -2.17
C ARG A 53 10.79 -8.20 -1.75
N PRO A 54 11.08 -7.15 -2.53
CA PRO A 54 10.74 -5.78 -2.17
C PRO A 54 9.24 -5.53 -2.27
N MET A 55 8.70 -4.76 -1.33
CA MET A 55 7.33 -4.26 -1.34
C MET A 55 7.35 -2.75 -1.14
N LEU A 56 6.34 -2.04 -1.64
CA LEU A 56 6.17 -0.60 -1.44
C LEU A 56 4.69 -0.23 -1.37
N TRP A 57 4.38 0.84 -0.64
CA TRP A 57 3.08 1.50 -0.73
C TRP A 57 2.94 2.17 -2.09
N GLY A 58 1.82 1.94 -2.77
CA GLY A 58 1.64 2.22 -4.18
C GLY A 58 1.08 3.59 -4.55
N ASP A 59 0.77 4.46 -3.58
CA ASP A 59 0.04 5.71 -3.77
C ASP A 59 0.62 6.65 -4.83
N VAL A 60 1.94 6.70 -4.95
CA VAL A 60 2.61 7.51 -5.98
C VAL A 60 2.42 6.90 -7.37
N VAL A 61 2.69 5.58 -7.50
CA VAL A 61 2.76 4.93 -8.82
C VAL A 61 1.40 4.48 -9.36
N ILE A 62 0.43 4.18 -8.50
CA ILE A 62 -0.93 3.83 -8.93
C ILE A 62 -1.61 4.99 -9.65
N LYS A 63 -1.33 6.22 -9.24
CA LYS A 63 -1.80 7.45 -9.93
C LYS A 63 -1.06 7.69 -11.25
N HIS A 64 0.09 7.04 -11.45
CA HIS A 64 0.95 7.18 -12.62
C HIS A 64 1.33 5.79 -13.18
N PRO A 65 0.40 5.08 -13.86
CA PRO A 65 0.60 3.70 -14.29
C PRO A 65 1.83 3.46 -15.16
N GLU A 66 2.32 4.48 -15.86
CA GLU A 66 3.56 4.38 -16.64
C GLU A 66 4.79 4.22 -15.74
N ALA A 67 4.78 4.83 -14.55
CA ALA A 67 5.85 4.67 -13.56
C ALA A 67 5.92 3.23 -13.02
N ILE A 68 4.79 2.53 -12.96
CA ILE A 68 4.77 1.12 -12.51
C ILE A 68 5.62 0.23 -13.41
N LYS A 69 5.68 0.52 -14.72
CA LYS A 69 6.46 -0.27 -15.68
C LYS A 69 7.97 -0.14 -15.46
N GLU A 70 8.40 0.94 -14.82
CA GLU A 70 9.80 1.22 -14.54
C GLU A 70 10.28 0.65 -13.20
N LEU A 71 9.36 0.22 -12.34
CA LEU A 71 9.70 -0.45 -11.08
C LEU A 71 10.29 -1.84 -11.35
N ASP A 72 11.17 -2.28 -10.46
CA ASP A 72 11.66 -3.67 -10.41
C ASP A 72 10.49 -4.65 -10.58
N SER A 73 10.63 -5.63 -11.47
CA SER A 73 9.53 -6.55 -11.84
C SER A 73 9.04 -7.42 -10.69
N ASP A 74 9.91 -7.68 -9.72
CA ASP A 74 9.58 -8.48 -8.54
C ASP A 74 8.89 -7.67 -7.43
N ALA A 75 8.86 -6.33 -7.57
CA ALA A 75 8.26 -5.46 -6.58
C ALA A 75 6.75 -5.73 -6.43
N ILE A 76 6.31 -5.88 -5.19
CA ILE A 76 4.89 -6.01 -4.85
C ILE A 76 4.36 -4.62 -4.48
N LEU A 77 3.32 -4.18 -5.16
CA LEU A 77 2.61 -2.95 -4.82
C LEU A 77 1.59 -3.21 -3.71
N ILE A 78 1.55 -2.32 -2.71
CA ILE A 78 0.52 -2.32 -1.69
C ILE A 78 -0.39 -1.13 -2.00
N ASP A 79 -1.59 -1.42 -2.51
CA ASP A 79 -2.62 -0.42 -2.79
C ASP A 79 -3.44 -0.19 -1.52
N TRP A 80 -3.39 1.01 -0.97
CA TRP A 80 -4.03 1.36 0.28
C TRP A 80 -5.09 2.45 0.12
N GLY A 81 -6.17 2.32 0.85
CA GLY A 81 -7.27 3.29 0.84
C GLY A 81 -8.22 3.10 2.00
N TYR A 82 -8.77 4.21 2.50
CA TYR A 82 -9.52 4.23 3.76
C TYR A 82 -10.87 4.94 3.66
N THR A 83 -11.24 5.44 2.49
CA THR A 83 -12.56 6.04 2.24
C THR A 83 -13.54 5.03 1.63
N GLU A 84 -14.84 5.24 1.83
CA GLU A 84 -15.88 4.34 1.32
C GLU A 84 -15.85 4.16 -0.19
N ASP A 85 -15.41 5.20 -0.92
CA ASP A 85 -15.34 5.30 -2.37
C ASP A 85 -13.96 4.98 -2.95
N TYR A 86 -13.02 4.47 -2.13
CA TYR A 86 -11.70 4.14 -2.63
C TYR A 86 -11.77 3.05 -3.71
N PRO A 87 -11.16 3.26 -4.89
CA PRO A 87 -11.39 2.43 -6.08
C PRO A 87 -10.55 1.14 -6.10
N PHE A 88 -10.64 0.31 -5.06
CA PHE A 88 -9.89 -0.96 -4.99
C PHE A 88 -10.11 -1.86 -6.20
N LEU A 89 -11.36 -1.94 -6.68
CA LEU A 89 -11.71 -2.82 -7.81
C LEU A 89 -11.04 -2.36 -9.11
N GLU A 90 -11.09 -1.06 -9.40
CA GLU A 90 -10.49 -0.45 -10.59
C GLU A 90 -8.97 -0.58 -10.57
N ASN A 91 -8.36 -0.29 -9.41
CA ASN A 91 -6.93 -0.40 -9.22
C ASN A 91 -6.46 -1.86 -9.37
N ALA A 92 -7.13 -2.80 -8.72
CA ALA A 92 -6.83 -4.23 -8.81
C ALA A 92 -6.94 -4.73 -10.27
N LYS A 93 -7.99 -4.36 -10.98
CA LYS A 93 -8.17 -4.67 -12.41
C LYS A 93 -7.04 -4.12 -13.27
N MET A 94 -6.61 -2.89 -13.01
CA MET A 94 -5.50 -2.27 -13.72
C MET A 94 -4.19 -3.02 -13.42
N LEU A 95 -3.89 -3.32 -12.15
CA LEU A 95 -2.68 -4.02 -11.73
C LEU A 95 -2.62 -5.45 -12.28
N GLN A 96 -3.75 -6.17 -12.27
CA GLN A 96 -3.87 -7.48 -12.92
C GLN A 96 -3.58 -7.41 -14.41
N LYS A 97 -4.17 -6.44 -15.12
CA LYS A 97 -3.97 -6.24 -16.58
C LYS A 97 -2.50 -6.04 -16.94
N ILE A 98 -1.76 -5.30 -16.15
CA ILE A 98 -0.32 -5.07 -16.37
C ILE A 98 0.55 -6.16 -15.73
N LYS A 99 -0.06 -7.21 -15.16
CA LYS A 99 0.63 -8.35 -14.52
C LYS A 99 1.58 -7.93 -13.40
N ARG A 100 1.22 -6.90 -12.64
CA ARG A 100 1.97 -6.45 -11.48
C ARG A 100 1.47 -7.17 -10.22
N PRO A 101 2.33 -7.85 -9.45
CA PRO A 101 1.91 -8.44 -8.18
C PRO A 101 1.52 -7.34 -7.18
N PHE A 102 0.42 -7.54 -6.47
CA PHE A 102 -0.10 -6.53 -5.55
C PHE A 102 -0.82 -7.13 -4.34
N ILE A 103 -0.95 -6.31 -3.31
CA ILE A 103 -1.72 -6.54 -2.10
C ILE A 103 -2.65 -5.34 -1.94
N LEU A 104 -3.86 -5.54 -1.40
CA LEU A 104 -4.78 -4.47 -1.06
C LEU A 104 -4.75 -4.21 0.44
N ALA A 105 -4.74 -2.94 0.84
CA ALA A 105 -4.59 -2.55 2.23
C ALA A 105 -5.71 -1.60 2.69
N PRO A 106 -6.88 -2.14 3.08
CA PRO A 106 -7.88 -1.41 3.82
C PRO A 106 -7.45 -1.18 5.27
N GLY A 107 -8.21 -0.41 6.03
CA GLY A 107 -7.89 -0.11 7.41
C GLY A 107 -9.05 -0.29 8.38
N THR A 108 -8.71 -0.31 9.68
CA THR A 108 -9.67 -0.31 10.78
C THR A 108 -10.40 1.02 10.90
N SER A 109 -9.88 2.08 10.29
CA SER A 109 -10.35 3.48 10.38
C SER A 109 -10.49 3.96 11.83
N GLY A 110 -9.62 3.45 12.72
CA GLY A 110 -9.59 3.81 14.14
C GLY A 110 -8.80 5.08 14.45
N TRP A 111 -7.86 5.45 13.60
CA TRP A 111 -6.99 6.61 13.79
C TRP A 111 -7.73 7.95 13.60
N SER A 112 -7.16 9.01 14.18
CA SER A 112 -7.71 10.38 14.12
C SER A 112 -9.15 10.49 14.63
N SER A 113 -9.56 9.59 15.52
CA SER A 113 -10.91 9.50 16.05
C SER A 113 -10.88 8.92 17.47
N VAL A 114 -11.89 9.21 18.29
CA VAL A 114 -12.05 8.60 19.61
C VAL A 114 -12.51 7.15 19.51
N THR A 115 -13.31 6.85 18.50
CA THR A 115 -13.79 5.51 18.14
C THR A 115 -13.54 5.24 16.68
N SER A 116 -13.52 3.98 16.25
CA SER A 116 -13.39 3.66 14.83
C SER A 116 -14.57 4.20 14.03
N LYS A 117 -14.28 4.66 12.81
CA LYS A 117 -15.27 5.04 11.80
C LYS A 117 -15.80 3.77 11.12
N TYR A 118 -16.65 3.04 11.81
CA TYR A 118 -17.06 1.69 11.42
C TYR A 118 -17.66 1.59 10.01
N LYS A 119 -18.35 2.63 9.55
CA LYS A 119 -18.90 2.62 8.19
C LYS A 119 -17.80 2.60 7.14
N GLU A 120 -16.80 3.48 7.25
CA GLU A 120 -15.62 3.48 6.38
C GLU A 120 -14.90 2.13 6.43
N MET A 121 -14.64 1.61 7.64
CA MET A 121 -14.01 0.33 7.85
C MET A 121 -14.74 -0.81 7.15
N LEU A 122 -16.06 -0.94 7.35
CA LEU A 122 -16.86 -2.00 6.74
C LEU A 122 -16.80 -1.95 5.21
N TRP A 123 -16.92 -0.76 4.61
CA TRP A 123 -16.89 -0.60 3.16
C TRP A 123 -15.51 -0.82 2.57
N THR A 124 -14.46 -0.26 3.16
CA THR A 124 -13.10 -0.43 2.63
C THR A 124 -12.63 -1.88 2.73
N VAL A 125 -12.89 -2.55 3.85
CA VAL A 125 -12.52 -3.96 4.03
C VAL A 125 -13.30 -4.85 3.07
N LYS A 126 -14.61 -4.65 2.93
CA LYS A 126 -15.45 -5.41 1.99
C LYS A 126 -14.96 -5.22 0.55
N ASN A 127 -14.80 -3.97 0.11
CA ASN A 127 -14.40 -3.66 -1.26
C ASN A 127 -13.00 -4.21 -1.59
N ALA A 128 -12.06 -4.12 -0.64
CA ALA A 128 -10.73 -4.73 -0.81
C ALA A 128 -10.81 -6.26 -0.91
N ALA A 129 -11.61 -6.92 -0.07
CA ALA A 129 -11.76 -8.37 -0.13
C ALA A 129 -12.40 -8.84 -1.45
N GLU A 130 -13.45 -8.16 -1.91
CA GLU A 130 -14.09 -8.44 -3.21
C GLU A 130 -13.09 -8.22 -4.37
N ALA A 131 -12.31 -7.14 -4.34
CA ALA A 131 -11.31 -6.86 -5.36
C ALA A 131 -10.18 -7.91 -5.34
N CYS A 132 -9.74 -8.37 -4.17
CA CYS A 132 -8.76 -9.47 -4.04
C CYS A 132 -9.28 -10.75 -4.69
N TYR A 133 -10.53 -11.11 -4.41
CA TYR A 133 -11.15 -12.33 -4.94
C TYR A 133 -11.27 -12.31 -6.47
N HIS A 134 -11.61 -11.15 -7.05
CA HIS A 134 -11.86 -11.05 -8.49
C HIS A 134 -10.63 -10.78 -9.36
N HIS A 135 -9.51 -10.33 -8.79
CA HIS A 135 -8.37 -9.80 -9.56
C HIS A 135 -7.00 -10.35 -9.18
N ASP A 136 -6.92 -11.59 -8.67
CA ASP A 136 -5.64 -12.29 -8.41
C ASP A 136 -4.66 -11.50 -7.53
N ALA A 137 -5.15 -10.74 -6.55
CA ALA A 137 -4.29 -10.12 -5.55
C ALA A 137 -3.55 -11.21 -4.75
N LEU A 138 -2.34 -10.93 -4.31
CA LEU A 138 -1.60 -11.84 -3.43
C LEU A 138 -2.27 -11.98 -2.06
N GLY A 139 -3.12 -11.04 -1.69
CA GLY A 139 -3.89 -11.04 -0.46
C GLY A 139 -4.26 -9.62 -0.02
N MET A 140 -4.72 -9.54 1.23
CA MET A 140 -5.12 -8.30 1.88
C MET A 140 -4.34 -8.11 3.18
N VAL A 141 -3.96 -6.87 3.48
CA VAL A 141 -3.32 -6.47 4.74
C VAL A 141 -4.18 -5.40 5.40
N LEU A 142 -4.75 -5.70 6.55
CA LEU A 142 -5.47 -4.70 7.33
C LEU A 142 -4.50 -3.81 8.08
N THR A 143 -4.65 -2.49 7.93
CA THR A 143 -3.87 -1.50 8.66
C THR A 143 -4.62 -0.94 9.86
N ASP A 144 -3.86 -0.57 10.89
CA ASP A 144 -4.35 0.15 12.07
C ASP A 144 -3.32 1.21 12.46
N TRP A 145 -3.56 2.45 12.03
CA TRP A 145 -2.61 3.55 12.19
C TRP A 145 -2.79 4.28 13.51
N GLY A 146 -1.73 4.92 13.99
CA GLY A 146 -1.72 5.71 15.22
C GLY A 146 -1.62 7.22 14.99
N ASP A 147 -2.14 7.72 13.88
CA ASP A 147 -2.04 9.12 13.48
C ASP A 147 -2.58 10.08 14.55
N PHE A 148 -2.00 11.27 14.61
CA PHE A 148 -2.36 12.33 15.56
C PHE A 148 -2.36 11.90 17.03
N GLY A 149 -1.40 11.03 17.40
CA GLY A 149 -1.16 10.64 18.78
C GLY A 149 -1.95 9.43 19.27
N HIS A 150 -2.63 8.71 18.36
CA HIS A 150 -3.30 7.45 18.69
C HIS A 150 -4.27 7.59 19.87
N ILE A 151 -5.25 8.48 19.76
CA ILE A 151 -6.18 8.81 20.84
C ILE A 151 -7.28 7.77 21.09
N GLN A 152 -7.52 6.85 20.14
CA GLN A 152 -8.49 5.77 20.31
C GLN A 152 -7.92 4.63 21.19
N TYR A 153 -8.81 3.95 21.91
CA TYR A 153 -8.45 2.69 22.58
C TYR A 153 -8.39 1.55 21.56
N TYR A 154 -7.37 0.72 21.66
CA TYR A 154 -7.20 -0.46 20.80
C TYR A 154 -8.45 -1.35 20.67
N PRO A 155 -9.29 -1.58 21.70
CA PRO A 155 -10.53 -2.33 21.55
C PRO A 155 -11.49 -1.81 20.47
N PHE A 156 -11.41 -0.53 20.08
CA PHE A 156 -12.21 0.01 18.99
C PHE A 156 -11.73 -0.45 17.60
N SER A 157 -10.50 -0.93 17.47
CA SER A 157 -9.98 -1.54 16.25
C SER A 157 -10.37 -3.02 16.11
N LEU A 158 -10.72 -3.71 17.20
CA LEU A 158 -11.04 -5.13 17.19
C LEU A 158 -12.18 -5.51 16.24
N PRO A 159 -13.29 -4.76 16.13
CA PRO A 159 -14.35 -5.08 15.16
C PRO A 159 -13.82 -5.11 13.72
N GLY A 160 -12.93 -4.19 13.34
CA GLY A 160 -12.28 -4.18 12.03
C GLY A 160 -11.39 -5.39 11.80
N ILE A 161 -10.60 -5.77 12.80
CA ILE A 161 -9.73 -6.95 12.74
C ILE A 161 -10.56 -8.23 12.58
N ILE A 162 -11.62 -8.37 13.37
CA ILE A 162 -12.52 -9.53 13.29
C ILE A 162 -13.22 -9.58 11.94
N TYR A 163 -13.77 -8.45 11.48
CA TYR A 163 -14.47 -8.40 10.20
C TYR A 163 -13.54 -8.72 9.02
N ALA A 164 -12.34 -8.11 8.99
CA ALA A 164 -11.35 -8.41 7.96
C ALA A 164 -10.95 -9.89 7.93
N SER A 165 -10.78 -10.50 9.11
CA SER A 165 -10.48 -11.93 9.23
C SER A 165 -11.61 -12.80 8.66
N LEU A 166 -12.86 -12.45 8.95
CA LEU A 166 -14.03 -13.19 8.44
C LEU A 166 -14.15 -13.12 6.92
N VAL A 167 -14.05 -11.91 6.34
CA VAL A 167 -14.21 -11.75 4.87
C VAL A 167 -12.99 -12.23 4.08
N SER A 168 -11.85 -12.42 4.72
CA SER A 168 -10.64 -12.99 4.08
C SER A 168 -10.65 -14.51 4.07
N TRP A 169 -11.45 -15.13 4.92
CA TRP A 169 -11.49 -16.58 5.09
C TRP A 169 -12.54 -17.27 4.21
N ASN A 170 -13.64 -16.59 3.87
CA ASN A 170 -14.79 -17.17 3.15
C ASN A 170 -14.87 -16.69 1.71
#